data_11438b38cdc3c3485e6bea25e95bfa4b
#
_entry.id   11438b38cdc3c3485e6bea25e95bfa4b
#
_cell.length_a   1.000
_cell.length_b   1.000
_cell.length_c   1.000
_cell.angle_alpha   90.00
_cell.angle_beta   90.00
_cell.angle_gamma   90.00
#
_symmetry.space_group_name_H-M   'P 1'
#
loop_
_entity.id
_entity.type
_entity.pdbx_description
1 polymer ?
#
loop_
_entity_poly.entity_id
_entity_poly.type
_entity_poly.pdbx_seq_one_letter_code
_entity_poly.pdbx_strand_id
1 'polypeptide(L)'
;RSSAVSRAGAGAGCLLGALTLAVAAAVSGGDGTAIERLQRAGALTLSPGAQASPLALAAGYLIWINLGWGAVNLIPVLPFDGGNVVRELLGGGEQGWLRAAWVSVIAGPIVAVAAFVSGWTWAGLLFGLAAMQTGRELMAQWRRLADKRDGLYERMDGAAKALHAGELERAAAEAEAILRVARGAGVKQGAAHIVAFARVQAGRPDLGLAAL
;
A
#
# COMPACT_ATOMS: atom_id res chain seq x y z
N ARG A 1 -9.57 -12.06 -9.99
CA ARG A 1 -8.60 -12.07 -11.11
C ARG A 1 -7.28 -11.34 -10.80
N SER A 2 -7.25 -10.36 -9.89
CA SER A 2 -6.03 -9.61 -9.53
C SER A 2 -4.97 -10.43 -8.77
N SER A 3 -5.37 -11.39 -7.94
CA SER A 3 -4.45 -12.21 -7.15
C SER A 3 -3.60 -13.18 -7.97
N ALA A 4 -4.13 -13.69 -9.09
CA ALA A 4 -3.41 -14.60 -9.98
C ALA A 4 -2.30 -13.86 -10.76
N VAL A 5 -2.56 -12.61 -11.17
CA VAL A 5 -1.59 -11.78 -11.91
C VAL A 5 -0.43 -11.36 -11.00
N SER A 6 -0.72 -11.00 -9.74
CA SER A 6 0.32 -10.64 -8.75
C SER A 6 1.25 -11.84 -8.42
N ARG A 7 0.69 -13.04 -8.26
CA ARG A 7 1.49 -14.27 -8.04
C ARG A 7 2.35 -14.65 -9.25
N ALA A 8 1.83 -14.44 -10.47
CA ALA A 8 2.57 -14.72 -11.70
C ALA A 8 3.76 -13.75 -11.87
N GLY A 9 3.61 -12.48 -11.49
CA GLY A 9 4.66 -11.47 -11.62
C GLY A 9 5.86 -11.74 -10.71
N ALA A 10 5.62 -11.98 -9.41
CA ALA A 10 6.69 -12.28 -8.45
C ALA A 10 7.41 -13.60 -8.79
N GLY A 11 6.66 -14.64 -9.17
CA GLY A 11 7.23 -15.92 -9.58
C GLY A 11 8.07 -15.83 -10.84
N ALA A 12 7.63 -15.06 -11.85
CA ALA A 12 8.37 -14.84 -13.09
C ALA A 12 9.66 -14.07 -12.85
N GLY A 13 9.68 -13.06 -11.99
CA GLY A 13 10.89 -12.32 -11.61
C GLY A 13 11.92 -13.20 -10.91
N CYS A 14 11.51 -14.01 -9.96
CA CYS A 14 12.39 -14.97 -9.28
C CYS A 14 12.96 -16.03 -10.24
N LEU A 15 12.13 -16.56 -11.15
CA LEU A 15 12.57 -17.52 -12.18
C LEU A 15 13.57 -16.88 -13.14
N LEU A 16 13.31 -15.67 -13.59
CA LEU A 16 14.21 -14.94 -14.49
C LEU A 16 15.54 -14.65 -13.79
N GLY A 17 15.51 -14.24 -12.53
CA GLY A 17 16.69 -14.01 -11.69
C GLY A 17 17.51 -15.27 -11.49
N ALA A 18 16.86 -16.40 -11.18
CA ALA A 18 17.51 -17.69 -11.02
C ALA A 18 18.14 -18.18 -12.36
N LEU A 19 17.43 -18.00 -13.47
CA LEU A 19 17.94 -18.34 -14.81
C LEU A 19 19.15 -17.48 -15.18
N THR A 20 19.07 -16.15 -14.97
CA THR A 20 20.17 -15.22 -15.22
C THR A 20 21.39 -15.59 -14.39
N LEU A 21 21.18 -15.97 -13.14
CA LEU A 21 22.24 -16.41 -12.23
C LEU A 21 22.87 -17.72 -12.69
N ALA A 22 22.06 -18.71 -13.12
CA ALA A 22 22.52 -19.96 -13.66
C ALA A 22 23.36 -19.77 -14.94
N VAL A 23 22.90 -18.89 -15.84
CA VAL A 23 23.62 -18.52 -17.06
C VAL A 23 24.93 -17.80 -16.72
N ALA A 24 24.91 -16.83 -15.80
CA ALA A 24 26.12 -16.13 -15.36
C ALA A 24 27.13 -17.10 -14.72
N ALA A 25 26.68 -18.05 -13.92
CA ALA A 25 27.52 -19.09 -13.33
C ALA A 25 28.11 -20.04 -14.38
N ALA A 26 27.36 -20.37 -15.43
CA ALA A 26 27.81 -21.23 -16.51
C ALA A 26 28.84 -20.54 -17.44
N VAL A 27 28.63 -19.24 -17.71
CA VAL A 27 29.51 -18.46 -18.64
C VAL A 27 30.78 -17.99 -17.92
N SER A 28 30.76 -17.85 -16.59
CA SER A 28 31.91 -17.38 -15.80
C SER A 28 33.06 -18.41 -15.69
N GLY A 29 33.00 -19.52 -16.42
CA GLY A 29 33.96 -20.62 -16.58
C GLY A 29 35.18 -20.51 -15.66
N GLY A 30 35.20 -21.22 -14.55
CA GLY A 30 36.33 -21.28 -13.62
C GLY A 30 36.12 -22.34 -12.59
N ASP A 31 37.24 -22.94 -12.11
CA ASP A 31 37.26 -23.89 -11.05
C ASP A 31 36.79 -23.24 -9.75
N GLY A 32 35.61 -23.64 -9.29
CA GLY A 32 35.04 -23.16 -8.04
C GLY A 32 33.62 -23.70 -7.81
N THR A 33 33.20 -23.73 -6.56
CA THR A 33 31.84 -24.12 -6.18
C THR A 33 30.80 -23.15 -6.72
N ALA A 34 29.56 -23.59 -6.89
CA ALA A 34 28.45 -22.75 -7.32
C ALA A 34 28.31 -21.50 -6.40
N ILE A 35 28.61 -21.65 -5.10
CA ILE A 35 28.57 -20.57 -4.11
C ILE A 35 29.64 -19.51 -4.39
N GLU A 36 30.87 -19.90 -4.73
CA GLU A 36 31.95 -18.95 -5.05
C GLU A 36 31.69 -18.20 -6.35
N ARG A 37 31.06 -18.86 -7.33
CA ARG A 37 30.62 -18.22 -8.58
C ARG A 37 29.49 -17.22 -8.31
N LEU A 38 28.56 -17.56 -7.41
CA LEU A 38 27.50 -16.67 -6.94
C LEU A 38 28.07 -15.45 -6.20
N GLN A 39 29.04 -15.67 -5.31
CA GLN A 39 29.70 -14.59 -4.57
C GLN A 39 30.48 -13.66 -5.49
N ARG A 40 31.18 -14.21 -6.51
CA ARG A 40 31.87 -13.42 -7.54
C ARG A 40 30.89 -12.62 -8.40
N ALA A 41 29.80 -13.21 -8.86
CA ALA A 41 28.75 -12.52 -9.57
C ALA A 41 28.13 -11.41 -8.70
N GLY A 42 27.82 -11.71 -7.40
CA GLY A 42 27.34 -10.74 -6.43
C GLY A 42 28.34 -9.61 -6.16
N ALA A 43 29.62 -9.91 -6.00
CA ALA A 43 30.67 -8.91 -5.80
C ALA A 43 30.82 -7.97 -7.02
N LEU A 44 30.71 -8.51 -8.22
CA LEU A 44 30.73 -7.72 -9.46
C LEU A 44 29.51 -6.77 -9.57
N THR A 45 28.38 -7.10 -8.93
CA THR A 45 27.17 -6.28 -8.92
C THR A 45 27.19 -5.20 -7.86
N LEU A 46 27.82 -5.50 -6.70
CA LEU A 46 27.82 -4.60 -5.54
C LEU A 46 29.03 -3.63 -5.54
N SER A 47 30.09 -3.97 -6.26
CA SER A 47 31.28 -3.16 -6.42
C SER A 47 31.83 -3.35 -7.83
N PRO A 48 31.25 -2.69 -8.85
CA PRO A 48 31.79 -2.76 -10.19
C PRO A 48 33.19 -2.12 -10.18
N GLY A 49 34.22 -2.98 -10.21
CA GLY A 49 35.56 -2.51 -10.44
C GLY A 49 35.63 -1.81 -11.80
N ALA A 50 36.50 -0.80 -11.93
CA ALA A 50 36.64 0.05 -13.12
C ALA A 50 36.96 -0.71 -14.44
N GLN A 51 37.04 -2.03 -14.41
CA GLN A 51 37.36 -2.90 -15.54
C GLN A 51 36.29 -3.96 -15.85
N ALA A 52 35.09 -3.86 -15.28
CA ALA A 52 34.01 -4.81 -15.61
C ALA A 52 33.55 -4.58 -17.05
N SER A 53 33.42 -5.68 -17.82
CA SER A 53 32.86 -5.56 -19.16
C SER A 53 31.40 -5.10 -19.11
N PRO A 54 30.89 -4.37 -20.12
CA PRO A 54 29.49 -3.94 -20.18
C PRO A 54 28.50 -5.10 -20.01
N LEU A 55 28.83 -6.28 -20.49
CA LEU A 55 28.02 -7.48 -20.36
C LEU A 55 27.96 -7.98 -18.89
N ALA A 56 29.10 -7.96 -18.18
CA ALA A 56 29.17 -8.34 -16.79
C ALA A 56 28.35 -7.37 -15.90
N LEU A 57 28.43 -6.08 -16.18
CA LEU A 57 27.61 -5.06 -15.51
C LEU A 57 26.12 -5.28 -15.77
N ALA A 58 25.74 -5.50 -17.04
CA ALA A 58 24.33 -5.74 -17.38
C ALA A 58 23.79 -7.02 -16.72
N ALA A 59 24.55 -8.12 -16.71
CA ALA A 59 24.18 -9.35 -16.03
C ALA A 59 24.04 -9.14 -14.52
N GLY A 60 24.94 -8.38 -13.93
CA GLY A 60 24.89 -8.01 -12.53
C GLY A 60 23.65 -7.23 -12.15
N TYR A 61 23.31 -6.18 -12.89
CA TYR A 61 22.08 -5.42 -12.69
C TYR A 61 20.82 -6.27 -12.86
N LEU A 62 20.80 -7.17 -13.86
CA LEU A 62 19.68 -8.10 -14.04
C LEU A 62 19.50 -9.02 -12.83
N ILE A 63 20.59 -9.57 -12.30
CA ILE A 63 20.56 -10.41 -11.09
C ILE A 63 20.04 -9.58 -9.92
N TRP A 64 20.59 -8.40 -9.70
CA TRP A 64 20.18 -7.52 -8.60
C TRP A 64 18.71 -7.11 -8.69
N ILE A 65 18.25 -6.66 -9.86
CA ILE A 65 16.86 -6.26 -10.05
C ILE A 65 15.90 -7.43 -9.83
N ASN A 66 16.22 -8.62 -10.31
CA ASN A 66 15.30 -9.75 -10.21
C ASN A 66 15.36 -10.46 -8.86
N LEU A 67 16.54 -10.68 -8.28
CA LEU A 67 16.69 -11.38 -7.01
C LEU A 67 16.64 -10.41 -5.81
N GLY A 68 17.36 -9.31 -5.87
CA GLY A 68 17.39 -8.34 -4.78
C GLY A 68 16.05 -7.65 -4.60
N TRP A 69 15.46 -7.13 -5.68
CA TRP A 69 14.13 -6.54 -5.64
C TRP A 69 13.04 -7.56 -5.34
N GLY A 70 13.19 -8.80 -5.85
CA GLY A 70 12.31 -9.92 -5.50
C GLY A 70 12.33 -10.24 -4.02
N ALA A 71 13.52 -10.29 -3.40
CA ALA A 71 13.67 -10.51 -1.97
C ALA A 71 13.05 -9.36 -1.13
N VAL A 72 13.26 -8.11 -1.54
CA VAL A 72 12.62 -6.93 -0.92
C VAL A 72 11.10 -7.02 -1.00
N ASN A 73 10.57 -7.44 -2.15
CA ASN A 73 9.13 -7.59 -2.34
C ASN A 73 8.52 -8.74 -1.53
N LEU A 74 9.30 -9.72 -1.08
CA LEU A 74 8.82 -10.81 -0.21
C LEU A 74 8.71 -10.41 1.27
N ILE A 75 9.21 -9.24 1.66
CA ILE A 75 9.06 -8.73 3.03
C ILE A 75 7.57 -8.52 3.32
N PRO A 76 7.06 -9.00 4.49
CA PRO A 76 5.63 -9.02 4.80
C PRO A 76 5.08 -7.63 5.17
N VAL A 77 5.27 -6.66 4.28
CA VAL A 77 4.85 -5.26 4.44
C VAL A 77 4.04 -4.85 3.22
N LEU A 78 2.83 -4.34 3.40
CA LEU A 78 2.04 -3.72 2.34
C LEU A 78 2.71 -2.39 1.90
N PRO A 79 2.69 -2.05 0.62
CA PRO A 79 1.99 -2.71 -0.50
C PRO A 79 2.79 -3.78 -1.25
N PHE A 80 3.92 -4.25 -0.72
CA PHE A 80 4.77 -5.26 -1.35
C PHE A 80 4.08 -6.62 -1.49
N ASP A 81 4.62 -7.48 -2.35
CA ASP A 81 4.05 -8.79 -2.64
C ASP A 81 3.98 -9.68 -1.39
N GLY A 82 5.00 -9.64 -0.51
CA GLY A 82 4.98 -10.32 0.77
C GLY A 82 3.83 -9.89 1.68
N GLY A 83 3.50 -8.60 1.71
CA GLY A 83 2.32 -8.09 2.40
C GLY A 83 1.01 -8.62 1.81
N ASN A 84 0.93 -8.72 0.48
CA ASN A 84 -0.23 -9.30 -0.20
C ASN A 84 -0.35 -10.82 0.04
N VAL A 85 0.76 -11.54 0.10
CA VAL A 85 0.77 -12.97 0.49
C VAL A 85 0.24 -13.12 1.91
N VAL A 86 0.71 -12.31 2.86
CA VAL A 86 0.20 -12.30 4.26
C VAL A 86 -1.30 -12.02 4.27
N ARG A 87 -1.78 -11.05 3.49
CA ARG A 87 -3.21 -10.76 3.36
C ARG A 87 -4.03 -11.98 2.96
N GLU A 88 -3.59 -12.72 1.94
CA GLU A 88 -4.28 -13.93 1.48
C GLU A 88 -4.24 -15.06 2.51
N LEU A 89 -3.09 -15.26 3.16
CA LEU A 89 -2.92 -16.27 4.23
C LEU A 89 -3.78 -15.98 5.46
N LEU A 90 -4.03 -14.71 5.75
CA LEU A 90 -4.85 -14.27 6.89
C LEU A 90 -6.36 -14.18 6.58
N GLY A 91 -6.82 -14.80 5.48
CA GLY A 91 -8.23 -14.97 5.14
C GLY A 91 -8.72 -14.11 3.97
N GLY A 92 -7.84 -13.36 3.31
CA GLY A 92 -8.20 -12.55 2.13
C GLY A 92 -9.24 -11.46 2.42
N GLY A 93 -9.73 -10.81 1.35
CA GLY A 93 -10.77 -9.80 1.46
C GLY A 93 -10.43 -8.62 2.36
N GLU A 94 -11.44 -8.04 3.00
CA GLU A 94 -11.31 -6.89 3.90
C GLU A 94 -10.66 -7.27 5.23
N GLN A 95 -11.03 -8.40 5.81
CA GLN A 95 -10.46 -8.87 7.08
C GLN A 95 -8.99 -9.27 6.94
N GLY A 96 -8.64 -9.96 5.84
CA GLY A 96 -7.25 -10.30 5.53
C GLY A 96 -6.41 -9.03 5.33
N TRP A 97 -6.97 -8.02 4.66
CA TRP A 97 -6.30 -6.74 4.50
C TRP A 97 -6.04 -6.04 5.85
N LEU A 98 -7.04 -5.98 6.74
CA LEU A 98 -6.88 -5.38 8.06
C LEU A 98 -5.78 -6.05 8.88
N ARG A 99 -5.74 -7.39 8.88
CA ARG A 99 -4.71 -8.15 9.59
C ARG A 99 -3.32 -7.93 8.98
N ALA A 100 -3.20 -7.95 7.65
CA ALA A 100 -1.94 -7.68 6.95
C ALA A 100 -1.47 -6.23 7.16
N ALA A 101 -2.39 -5.26 7.22
CA ALA A 101 -2.06 -3.88 7.53
C ALA A 101 -1.48 -3.72 8.95
N TRP A 102 -2.01 -4.44 9.95
CA TRP A 102 -1.42 -4.48 11.29
C TRP A 102 -0.02 -5.08 11.28
N VAL A 103 0.19 -6.20 10.58
CA VAL A 103 1.53 -6.78 10.41
C VAL A 103 2.47 -5.75 9.77
N SER A 104 2.02 -5.05 8.73
CA SER A 104 2.83 -4.06 8.01
C SER A 104 3.21 -2.85 8.85
N VAL A 105 2.28 -2.35 9.68
CA VAL A 105 2.51 -1.20 10.58
C VAL A 105 3.52 -1.55 11.68
N ILE A 106 3.60 -2.82 12.07
CA ILE A 106 4.59 -3.29 13.05
C ILE A 106 5.91 -3.65 12.36
N ALA A 107 5.88 -4.50 11.33
CA ALA A 107 7.07 -5.00 10.65
C ALA A 107 7.80 -3.90 9.85
N GLY A 108 7.06 -3.00 9.19
CA GLY A 108 7.64 -1.95 8.36
C GLY A 108 8.63 -1.04 9.08
N PRO A 109 8.30 -0.46 10.24
CA PRO A 109 9.26 0.34 11.02
C PRO A 109 10.47 -0.47 11.49
N ILE A 110 10.29 -1.73 11.88
CA ILE A 110 11.39 -2.61 12.30
C ILE A 110 12.36 -2.81 11.13
N VAL A 111 11.85 -3.16 9.96
CA VAL A 111 12.65 -3.32 8.75
C VAL A 111 13.31 -2.00 8.34
N ALA A 112 12.59 -0.87 8.44
CA ALA A 112 13.13 0.44 8.13
C ALA A 112 14.32 0.80 9.03
N VAL A 113 14.20 0.59 10.34
CA VAL A 113 15.29 0.84 11.31
C VAL A 113 16.46 -0.10 11.04
N ALA A 114 16.22 -1.39 10.83
CA ALA A 114 17.26 -2.36 10.50
C ALA A 114 18.02 -1.96 9.22
N ALA A 115 17.31 -1.51 8.18
CA ALA A 115 17.91 -1.04 6.94
C ALA A 115 18.76 0.22 7.17
N PHE A 116 18.28 1.20 7.95
CA PHE A 116 19.06 2.41 8.29
C PHE A 116 20.34 2.07 9.04
N VAL A 117 20.26 1.21 10.06
CA VAL A 117 21.44 0.79 10.85
C VAL A 117 22.45 0.03 9.99
N SER A 118 21.96 -0.71 8.99
CA SER A 118 22.81 -1.44 8.03
C SER A 118 23.36 -0.56 6.89
N GLY A 119 23.10 0.75 6.90
CA GLY A 119 23.57 1.69 5.86
C GLY A 119 22.70 1.68 4.58
N TRP A 120 21.59 0.94 4.56
CA TRP A 120 20.67 0.86 3.42
C TRP A 120 19.60 1.96 3.50
N THR A 121 20.02 3.21 3.46
CA THR A 121 19.17 4.39 3.69
C THR A 121 17.92 4.41 2.81
N TRP A 122 18.06 4.08 1.51
CA TRP A 122 16.92 4.05 0.58
C TRP A 122 15.89 2.97 0.93
N ALA A 123 16.34 1.79 1.34
CA ALA A 123 15.45 0.73 1.80
C ALA A 123 14.73 1.16 3.09
N GLY A 124 15.45 1.79 4.03
CA GLY A 124 14.88 2.35 5.25
C GLY A 124 13.78 3.37 4.97
N LEU A 125 14.02 4.32 4.06
CA LEU A 125 13.01 5.28 3.61
C LEU A 125 11.80 4.60 2.97
N LEU A 126 12.04 3.62 2.08
CA LEU A 126 10.99 2.90 1.37
C LEU A 126 10.05 2.17 2.34
N PHE A 127 10.59 1.39 3.29
CA PHE A 127 9.79 0.67 4.27
C PHE A 127 9.14 1.59 5.29
N GLY A 128 9.79 2.68 5.68
CA GLY A 128 9.22 3.70 6.55
C GLY A 128 8.01 4.39 5.91
N LEU A 129 8.11 4.79 4.64
CA LEU A 129 7.02 5.39 3.89
C LEU A 129 5.87 4.39 3.66
N ALA A 130 6.18 3.14 3.31
CA ALA A 130 5.19 2.08 3.14
C ALA A 130 4.39 1.83 4.44
N ALA A 131 5.07 1.73 5.58
CA ALA A 131 4.43 1.58 6.88
C ALA A 131 3.54 2.78 7.25
N MET A 132 4.01 3.99 6.98
CA MET A 132 3.25 5.22 7.23
C MET A 132 1.99 5.29 6.34
N GLN A 133 2.11 4.96 5.05
CA GLN A 133 0.97 4.92 4.14
C GLN A 133 -0.05 3.87 4.59
N THR A 134 0.40 2.64 4.88
CA THR A 134 -0.47 1.56 5.38
C THR A 134 -1.15 1.95 6.69
N GLY A 135 -0.44 2.63 7.59
CA GLY A 135 -1.01 3.15 8.84
C GLY A 135 -2.13 4.17 8.60
N ARG A 136 -1.96 5.08 7.64
CA ARG A 136 -3.00 6.04 7.26
C ARG A 136 -4.24 5.35 6.68
N GLU A 137 -4.02 4.37 5.81
CA GLU A 137 -5.11 3.58 5.21
C GLU A 137 -5.85 2.75 6.28
N LEU A 138 -5.11 2.14 7.20
CA LEU A 138 -5.67 1.39 8.33
C LEU A 138 -6.55 2.29 9.20
N MET A 139 -6.09 3.48 9.56
CA MET A 139 -6.89 4.46 10.31
C MET A 139 -8.14 4.90 9.55
N ALA A 140 -8.03 5.11 8.23
CA ALA A 140 -9.18 5.46 7.39
C ALA A 140 -10.23 4.35 7.36
N GLN A 141 -9.79 3.09 7.24
CA GLN A 141 -10.68 1.92 7.30
C GLN A 141 -11.37 1.79 8.66
N TRP A 142 -10.64 1.96 9.76
CA TRP A 142 -11.23 1.92 11.10
C TRP A 142 -12.32 2.97 11.28
N ARG A 143 -12.09 4.21 10.78
CA ARG A 143 -13.09 5.28 10.81
C ARG A 143 -14.33 4.92 10.01
N ARG A 144 -14.17 4.33 8.81
CA ARG A 144 -15.28 3.87 7.96
C ARG A 144 -16.09 2.76 8.65
N LEU A 145 -15.41 1.78 9.26
CA LEU A 145 -16.08 0.69 9.98
C LEU A 145 -16.84 1.21 11.20
N ALA A 146 -16.28 2.18 11.92
CA ALA A 146 -16.97 2.84 13.03
C ALA A 146 -18.23 3.57 12.54
N ASP A 147 -18.14 4.38 11.48
CA ASP A 147 -19.28 5.09 10.91
C ASP A 147 -20.36 4.12 10.40
N LYS A 148 -19.96 3.00 9.82
CA LYS A 148 -20.88 1.94 9.39
C LYS A 148 -21.60 1.29 10.58
N ARG A 149 -20.85 0.96 11.63
CA ARG A 149 -21.41 0.37 12.85
C ARG A 149 -22.39 1.32 13.56
N ASP A 150 -22.08 2.62 13.53
CA ASP A 150 -22.91 3.66 14.13
C ASP A 150 -24.12 4.04 13.24
N GLY A 151 -24.36 3.32 12.11
CA GLY A 151 -25.51 3.47 11.21
C GLY A 151 -25.52 4.80 10.43
N LEU A 152 -24.35 5.47 10.31
CA LEU A 152 -24.31 6.81 9.70
C LEU A 152 -24.60 6.80 8.21
N TYR A 153 -24.36 5.69 7.52
CA TYR A 153 -24.67 5.56 6.09
C TYR A 153 -26.18 5.52 5.85
N GLU A 154 -26.94 4.78 6.66
CA GLU A 154 -28.40 4.74 6.57
C GLU A 154 -29.03 6.09 6.92
N ARG A 155 -28.50 6.76 7.94
CA ARG A 155 -28.93 8.11 8.31
C ARG A 155 -28.64 9.12 7.21
N MET A 156 -27.48 9.01 6.55
CA MET A 156 -27.12 9.87 5.41
C MET A 156 -28.05 9.64 4.20
N ASP A 157 -28.42 8.37 3.91
CA ASP A 157 -29.43 8.06 2.91
C ASP A 157 -30.81 8.68 3.24
N GLY A 158 -31.20 8.63 4.52
CA GLY A 158 -32.40 9.29 5.04
C GLY A 158 -32.38 10.81 4.84
N ALA A 159 -31.26 11.47 5.18
CA ALA A 159 -31.08 12.91 4.97
C ALA A 159 -31.11 13.28 3.47
N ALA A 160 -30.50 12.45 2.59
CA ALA A 160 -30.56 12.65 1.16
C ALA A 160 -32.00 12.53 0.60
N LYS A 161 -32.77 11.54 1.07
CA LYS A 161 -34.18 11.36 0.70
C LYS A 161 -35.02 12.57 1.15
N ALA A 162 -34.81 13.09 2.36
CA ALA A 162 -35.48 14.30 2.85
C ALA A 162 -35.15 15.52 1.97
N LEU A 163 -33.88 15.66 1.52
CA LEU A 163 -33.47 16.71 0.60
C LEU A 163 -34.21 16.61 -0.74
N HIS A 164 -34.30 15.43 -1.32
CA HIS A 164 -35.03 15.20 -2.57
C HIS A 164 -36.54 15.39 -2.43
N ALA A 165 -37.11 15.15 -1.26
CA ALA A 165 -38.50 15.41 -0.96
C ALA A 165 -38.83 16.93 -0.72
N GLY A 166 -37.81 17.80 -0.73
CA GLY A 166 -37.96 19.22 -0.44
C GLY A 166 -38.06 19.57 1.04
N GLU A 167 -37.83 18.59 1.95
CA GLU A 167 -37.81 18.78 3.40
C GLU A 167 -36.46 19.37 3.86
N LEU A 168 -36.15 20.59 3.37
CA LEU A 168 -34.81 21.19 3.45
C LEU A 168 -34.27 21.32 4.88
N GLU A 169 -35.10 21.83 5.81
CA GLU A 169 -34.66 22.00 7.19
C GLU A 169 -34.39 20.67 7.92
N ARG A 170 -35.20 19.64 7.63
CA ARG A 170 -34.99 18.27 8.14
C ARG A 170 -33.73 17.67 7.59
N ALA A 171 -33.48 17.77 6.28
CA ALA A 171 -32.28 17.29 5.62
C ALA A 171 -31.02 17.95 6.20
N ALA A 172 -31.05 19.27 6.38
CA ALA A 172 -29.93 20.02 6.97
C ALA A 172 -29.67 19.60 8.42
N ALA A 173 -30.71 19.55 9.25
CA ALA A 173 -30.57 19.18 10.67
C ALA A 173 -30.01 17.77 10.86
N GLU A 174 -30.50 16.78 10.08
CA GLU A 174 -30.01 15.41 10.14
C GLU A 174 -28.56 15.31 9.65
N ALA A 175 -28.22 16.00 8.55
CA ALA A 175 -26.85 16.02 8.02
C ALA A 175 -25.87 16.72 8.98
N GLU A 176 -26.28 17.81 9.65
CA GLU A 176 -25.49 18.46 10.71
C GLU A 176 -25.27 17.54 11.91
N ALA A 177 -26.28 16.76 12.28
CA ALA A 177 -26.14 15.77 13.35
C ALA A 177 -25.14 14.66 12.98
N ILE A 178 -25.14 14.22 11.71
CA ILE A 178 -24.16 13.27 11.17
C ILE A 178 -22.76 13.86 11.23
N LEU A 179 -22.57 15.12 10.80
CA LEU A 179 -21.26 15.80 10.79
C LEU A 179 -20.61 15.83 12.18
N ARG A 180 -21.40 16.00 13.23
CA ARG A 180 -20.90 16.05 14.63
C ARG A 180 -20.30 14.73 15.10
N VAL A 181 -20.78 13.59 14.60
CA VAL A 181 -20.38 12.26 15.09
C VAL A 181 -19.55 11.46 14.08
N ALA A 182 -19.58 11.82 12.79
CA ALA A 182 -18.86 11.14 11.74
C ALA A 182 -17.35 11.23 11.94
N ARG A 183 -16.67 10.11 11.69
CA ARG A 183 -15.20 9.97 11.81
C ARG A 183 -14.52 9.87 10.44
N GLY A 184 -15.19 9.24 9.48
CA GLY A 184 -14.68 9.04 8.13
C GLY A 184 -14.88 10.27 7.23
N ALA A 185 -13.85 10.59 6.44
CA ALA A 185 -13.91 11.74 5.53
C ALA A 185 -15.06 11.64 4.53
N GLY A 186 -15.38 10.45 4.01
CA GLY A 186 -16.46 10.27 3.04
C GLY A 186 -17.85 10.59 3.60
N VAL A 187 -18.13 10.16 4.86
CA VAL A 187 -19.41 10.50 5.52
C VAL A 187 -19.48 11.98 5.84
N LYS A 188 -18.37 12.57 6.33
CA LYS A 188 -18.31 14.02 6.57
C LYS A 188 -18.57 14.83 5.31
N GLN A 189 -17.89 14.48 4.22
CA GLN A 189 -18.05 15.17 2.95
C GLN A 189 -19.48 15.03 2.40
N GLY A 190 -20.05 13.82 2.44
CA GLY A 190 -21.44 13.58 2.01
C GLY A 190 -22.44 14.39 2.83
N ALA A 191 -22.30 14.40 4.14
CA ALA A 191 -23.17 15.18 5.03
C ALA A 191 -22.99 16.69 4.82
N ALA A 192 -21.75 17.18 4.65
CA ALA A 192 -21.49 18.59 4.35
C ALA A 192 -22.15 19.02 3.03
N HIS A 193 -22.10 18.19 2.00
CA HIS A 193 -22.80 18.47 0.74
C HIS A 193 -24.32 18.55 0.94
N ILE A 194 -24.93 17.65 1.72
CA ILE A 194 -26.37 17.71 1.99
C ILE A 194 -26.73 19.00 2.71
N VAL A 195 -25.97 19.42 3.72
CA VAL A 195 -26.18 20.71 4.42
C VAL A 195 -26.07 21.86 3.45
N ALA A 196 -25.01 21.90 2.63
CA ALA A 196 -24.77 22.96 1.67
C ALA A 196 -25.94 23.09 0.68
N PHE A 197 -26.37 21.99 0.06
CA PHE A 197 -27.49 21.99 -0.88
C PHE A 197 -28.80 22.39 -0.22
N ALA A 198 -29.12 21.87 0.97
CA ALA A 198 -30.34 22.23 1.68
C ALA A 198 -30.38 23.73 2.00
N ARG A 199 -29.27 24.30 2.47
CA ARG A 199 -29.17 25.74 2.80
C ARG A 199 -29.27 26.65 1.57
N VAL A 200 -28.64 26.28 0.47
CA VAL A 200 -28.73 27.02 -0.79
C VAL A 200 -30.15 27.00 -1.32
N GLN A 201 -30.83 25.85 -1.34
CA GLN A 201 -32.23 25.75 -1.79
C GLN A 201 -33.20 26.46 -0.85
N ALA A 202 -32.88 26.58 0.44
CA ALA A 202 -33.65 27.36 1.42
C ALA A 202 -33.40 28.88 1.30
N GLY A 203 -32.64 29.34 0.30
CA GLY A 203 -32.35 30.77 0.08
C GLY A 203 -31.27 31.33 1.02
N ARG A 204 -30.43 30.48 1.62
CA ARG A 204 -29.35 30.87 2.55
C ARG A 204 -27.98 30.40 2.02
N PRO A 205 -27.52 30.94 0.86
CA PRO A 205 -26.30 30.46 0.22
C PRO A 205 -25.02 30.70 1.06
N ASP A 206 -25.00 31.76 1.87
CA ASP A 206 -23.94 32.08 2.81
C ASP A 206 -23.70 30.95 3.83
N LEU A 207 -24.77 30.40 4.38
CA LEU A 207 -24.69 29.26 5.32
C LEU A 207 -24.35 27.95 4.60
N GLY A 208 -24.73 27.80 3.33
CA GLY A 208 -24.39 26.65 2.50
C GLY A 208 -22.89 26.59 2.20
N LEU A 209 -22.28 27.72 1.85
CA LEU A 209 -20.83 27.80 1.61
C LEU A 209 -19.99 27.57 2.87
N ALA A 210 -20.48 28.00 4.03
CA ALA A 210 -19.80 27.78 5.30
C ALA A 210 -19.78 26.29 5.76
N ALA A 211 -20.60 25.44 5.15
CA ALA A 211 -20.69 24.02 5.47
C ALA A 211 -19.73 23.13 4.64
N LEU A 212 -19.11 23.66 3.60
CA LEU A 212 -18.12 22.98 2.72
C LEU A 212 -16.70 23.21 3.19
#